data_479bcd81fbecc7d361c9c54f5852f7b0
#
_entry.id   479bcd81fbecc7d361c9c54f5852f7b0
#
_cell.length_a   1.000
_cell.length_b   1.000
_cell.length_c   1.000
_cell.angle_alpha   90.00
_cell.angle_beta   90.00
_cell.angle_gamma   90.00
#
_symmetry.space_group_name_H-M   'P 1'
#
loop_
_entity.id
_entity.type
_entity.pdbx_description
1 polymer ?
#
loop_
_entity_poly.entity_id
_entity_poly.type
_entity_poly.pdbx_seq_one_letter_code
_entity_poly.pdbx_strand_id
1 'polypeptide(L)'
;TKKESSRFPNDEEFSQAFAVKNVYKMRPKNKVYLFYRLNAALGLENEADTSVIDKMQERGGHLLSIEHIMPQRLSNEWKDALGVNAEEIHEKWLDTIANLTLTGYNTNYSNKPFHFKRIEVLDGEGSKVGFAYSALPINKFIGEKLSWTEQELIERCELLTQCALKIWHKPQSLGISRQHARETLALSSDSSDFTYKQIIECSFEDEVIV
;
A
#
# COMPACT_ATOMS: atom_id res chain seq x y z
N THR A 1 5.84 34.00 6.04
CA THR A 1 5.15 33.03 5.17
C THR A 1 5.46 31.63 5.65
N LYS A 2 4.53 30.98 6.36
CA LYS A 2 4.64 29.54 6.70
C LYS A 2 4.70 28.78 5.38
N LYS A 3 5.72 27.92 5.24
CA LYS A 3 5.85 27.05 4.07
C LYS A 3 4.59 26.19 3.92
N GLU A 4 3.97 26.20 2.75
CA GLU A 4 2.81 25.37 2.39
C GLU A 4 3.02 23.87 2.64
N SER A 5 4.29 23.44 2.74
CA SER A 5 4.73 22.06 2.97
C SER A 5 4.45 21.51 4.38
N SER A 6 3.91 22.31 5.30
CA SER A 6 3.68 21.88 6.70
C SER A 6 2.20 21.62 7.04
N ARG A 7 1.30 21.62 6.05
CA ARG A 7 -0.10 21.27 6.28
C ARG A 7 -0.39 19.83 5.86
N PHE A 8 -1.26 19.18 6.59
CA PHE A 8 -1.80 17.88 6.15
C PHE A 8 -2.58 18.06 4.83
N PRO A 9 -2.36 17.22 3.81
CA PRO A 9 -3.15 17.27 2.59
C PRO A 9 -4.62 16.95 2.90
N ASN A 10 -5.54 17.46 2.08
CA ASN A 10 -6.90 16.97 2.09
C ASN A 10 -6.99 15.64 1.32
N ASP A 11 -8.13 14.95 1.40
CA ASP A 11 -8.32 13.64 0.80
C ASP A 11 -8.17 13.64 -0.72
N GLU A 12 -8.54 14.74 -1.39
CA GLU A 12 -8.39 14.90 -2.83
C GLU A 12 -6.91 15.05 -3.21
N GLU A 13 -6.19 15.93 -2.54
CA GLU A 13 -4.73 16.12 -2.74
C GLU A 13 -3.95 14.84 -2.46
N PHE A 14 -4.33 14.12 -1.39
CA PHE A 14 -3.73 12.84 -1.06
C PHE A 14 -4.00 11.82 -2.18
N SER A 15 -5.25 11.68 -2.63
CA SER A 15 -5.65 10.72 -3.66
C SER A 15 -4.92 10.95 -4.97
N GLN A 16 -4.86 12.21 -5.42
CA GLN A 16 -4.15 12.58 -6.64
C GLN A 16 -2.66 12.27 -6.54
N ALA A 17 -2.01 12.63 -5.43
CA ALA A 17 -0.60 12.37 -5.22
C ALA A 17 -0.30 10.86 -5.09
N PHE A 18 -1.17 10.10 -4.40
CA PHE A 18 -1.03 8.67 -4.19
C PHE A 18 -1.15 7.89 -5.49
N ALA A 19 -2.12 8.24 -6.36
CA ALA A 19 -2.37 7.59 -7.63
C ALA A 19 -1.16 7.64 -8.59
N VAL A 20 -0.45 8.77 -8.61
CA VAL A 20 0.67 8.98 -9.55
C VAL A 20 2.05 8.77 -8.92
N LYS A 21 2.10 8.42 -7.63
CA LYS A 21 3.35 8.25 -6.91
C LYS A 21 4.19 7.12 -7.52
N ASN A 22 5.45 7.41 -7.85
CA ASN A 22 6.42 6.36 -8.15
C ASN A 22 6.78 5.63 -6.83
N VAL A 23 6.01 4.58 -6.54
CA VAL A 23 6.15 3.78 -5.31
C VAL A 23 7.40 2.92 -5.38
N TYR A 24 7.78 2.44 -6.57
CA TYR A 24 8.95 1.57 -6.71
C TYR A 24 10.26 2.24 -6.31
N LYS A 25 10.37 3.55 -6.49
CA LYS A 25 11.54 4.36 -6.08
C LYS A 25 11.55 4.77 -4.61
N MET A 26 10.52 4.48 -3.85
CA MET A 26 10.51 4.76 -2.41
C MET A 26 11.60 3.97 -1.68
N ARG A 27 12.02 4.44 -0.51
CA ARG A 27 12.94 3.70 0.37
C ARG A 27 12.38 2.30 0.67
N PRO A 28 13.20 1.23 0.68
CA PRO A 28 12.73 -0.14 0.85
C PRO A 28 11.79 -0.33 2.06
N LYS A 29 12.14 0.20 3.23
CA LYS A 29 11.31 0.10 4.43
C LYS A 29 9.93 0.76 4.25
N ASN A 30 9.87 1.91 3.58
CA ASN A 30 8.60 2.61 3.35
C ASN A 30 7.70 1.85 2.37
N LYS A 31 8.28 1.26 1.31
CA LYS A 31 7.55 0.40 0.38
C LYS A 31 6.93 -0.79 1.10
N VAL A 32 7.75 -1.51 1.84
CA VAL A 32 7.31 -2.68 2.61
C VAL A 32 6.18 -2.28 3.56
N TYR A 33 6.36 -1.24 4.36
CA TYR A 33 5.33 -0.74 5.27
C TYR A 33 4.02 -0.41 4.55
N LEU A 34 4.09 0.32 3.43
CA LEU A 34 2.93 0.69 2.62
C LEU A 34 2.12 -0.56 2.20
N PHE A 35 2.79 -1.53 1.59
CA PHE A 35 2.13 -2.73 1.10
C PHE A 35 1.58 -3.62 2.21
N TYR A 36 2.29 -3.76 3.32
CA TYR A 36 1.79 -4.51 4.48
C TYR A 36 0.54 -3.87 5.08
N ARG A 37 0.52 -2.53 5.20
CA ARG A 37 -0.65 -1.81 5.72
C ARG A 37 -1.86 -1.97 4.80
N LEU A 38 -1.68 -1.83 3.49
CA LEU A 38 -2.75 -2.06 2.51
C LEU A 38 -3.25 -3.51 2.55
N ASN A 39 -2.34 -4.47 2.58
CA ASN A 39 -2.69 -5.89 2.65
C ASN A 39 -3.49 -6.22 3.92
N ALA A 40 -3.06 -5.72 5.07
CA ALA A 40 -3.77 -5.90 6.34
C ALA A 40 -5.18 -5.28 6.30
N ALA A 41 -5.32 -4.06 5.80
CA ALA A 41 -6.60 -3.37 5.73
C ALA A 41 -7.60 -4.05 4.78
N LEU A 42 -7.11 -4.60 3.65
CA LEU A 42 -7.94 -5.36 2.71
C LEU A 42 -8.37 -6.74 3.27
N GLY A 43 -7.67 -7.25 4.26
CA GLY A 43 -7.99 -8.51 4.93
C GLY A 43 -8.97 -8.39 6.08
N LEU A 44 -9.20 -7.20 6.63
CA LEU A 44 -10.05 -7.00 7.82
C LEU A 44 -11.55 -7.29 7.56
N GLU A 45 -12.00 -7.25 6.30
CA GLU A 45 -13.38 -7.57 5.96
C GLU A 45 -13.68 -9.08 6.01
N ASN A 46 -12.67 -9.93 6.10
CA ASN A 46 -12.78 -11.39 6.11
C ASN A 46 -11.82 -11.93 7.15
N GLU A 47 -11.83 -11.70 8.40
CA GLU A 47 -10.94 -12.32 9.40
C GLU A 47 -9.70 -13.05 8.78
N ALA A 48 -9.20 -12.47 7.69
CA ALA A 48 -8.16 -13.08 6.87
C ALA A 48 -6.92 -13.08 7.72
N ASP A 49 -6.55 -14.25 8.03
CA ASP A 49 -5.46 -14.73 8.80
C ASP A 49 -4.18 -13.89 8.57
N THR A 50 -3.99 -12.84 9.36
CA THR A 50 -2.73 -12.09 9.40
C THR A 50 -1.56 -13.00 9.70
N SER A 51 -1.83 -14.21 10.24
CA SER A 51 -0.86 -15.26 10.45
C SER A 51 -0.21 -15.76 9.17
N VAL A 52 -0.79 -15.51 7.99
CA VAL A 52 -0.14 -15.87 6.72
C VAL A 52 1.15 -15.05 6.53
N ILE A 53 1.15 -13.79 6.91
CA ILE A 53 2.34 -12.93 6.83
C ILE A 53 3.38 -13.39 7.86
N ASP A 54 2.94 -13.68 9.08
CA ASP A 54 3.80 -14.19 10.15
C ASP A 54 4.35 -15.59 9.79
N LYS A 55 3.51 -16.49 9.28
CA LYS A 55 3.93 -17.82 8.81
C LYS A 55 4.89 -17.77 7.62
N MET A 56 4.77 -16.80 6.74
CA MET A 56 5.74 -16.61 5.65
C MET A 56 7.07 -16.04 6.16
N GLN A 57 7.08 -15.27 7.23
CA GLN A 57 8.30 -14.84 7.92
C GLN A 57 8.95 -15.99 8.71
N GLU A 58 8.16 -16.88 9.31
CA GLU A 58 8.65 -18.03 10.08
C GLU A 58 9.20 -19.17 9.22
N ARG A 59 8.69 -19.34 7.98
CA ARG A 59 9.11 -20.42 7.06
C ARG A 59 10.42 -20.12 6.30
N GLY A 60 11.43 -19.63 6.99
CA GLY A 60 12.80 -19.59 6.44
C GLY A 60 13.16 -18.37 5.62
N GLY A 61 12.60 -17.22 5.96
CA GLY A 61 13.19 -15.95 5.55
C GLY A 61 12.90 -15.49 4.11
N HIS A 62 11.94 -16.05 3.42
CA HIS A 62 11.47 -15.48 2.17
C HIS A 62 10.57 -14.29 2.47
N LEU A 63 11.22 -13.15 2.71
CA LEU A 63 10.55 -11.85 2.77
C LEU A 63 9.72 -11.66 1.51
N LEU A 64 8.45 -11.28 1.68
CA LEU A 64 7.63 -10.87 0.56
C LEU A 64 8.36 -9.77 -0.22
N SER A 65 8.45 -9.93 -1.52
CA SER A 65 9.03 -8.96 -2.42
C SER A 65 7.95 -8.21 -3.19
N ILE A 66 8.31 -7.06 -3.73
CA ILE A 66 7.40 -6.29 -4.58
C ILE A 66 7.53 -6.81 -6.01
N GLU A 67 6.40 -7.19 -6.57
CA GLU A 67 6.25 -7.67 -7.94
C GLU A 67 5.54 -6.63 -8.80
N HIS A 68 6.00 -6.48 -10.05
CA HIS A 68 5.31 -5.75 -11.10
C HIS A 68 4.31 -6.70 -11.79
N ILE A 69 3.02 -6.39 -11.73
CA ILE A 69 1.99 -7.17 -12.41
C ILE A 69 2.21 -7.08 -13.92
N MET A 70 2.13 -5.89 -14.49
CA MET A 70 2.66 -5.56 -15.82
C MET A 70 4.17 -5.40 -15.68
N PRO A 71 4.98 -6.18 -16.40
CA PRO A 71 6.42 -6.30 -16.16
C PRO A 71 7.21 -5.03 -16.54
N GLN A 72 8.43 -4.91 -16.02
CA GLN A 72 9.33 -3.80 -16.34
C GLN A 72 9.71 -3.73 -17.85
N ARG A 73 9.60 -4.83 -18.57
CA ARG A 73 9.82 -4.88 -20.02
C ARG A 73 8.63 -5.56 -20.65
N LEU A 74 7.94 -4.85 -21.54
CA LEU A 74 6.81 -5.40 -22.26
C LEU A 74 7.29 -6.42 -23.29
N SER A 75 6.67 -7.62 -23.26
CA SER A 75 6.69 -8.57 -24.37
C SER A 75 5.68 -8.16 -25.44
N ASN A 76 5.74 -8.79 -26.62
CA ASN A 76 4.73 -8.55 -27.65
C ASN A 76 3.31 -8.87 -27.15
N GLU A 77 3.15 -9.96 -26.40
CA GLU A 77 1.87 -10.34 -25.81
C GLU A 77 1.32 -9.27 -24.84
N TRP A 78 2.20 -8.60 -24.08
CA TRP A 78 1.79 -7.46 -23.25
C TRP A 78 1.41 -6.24 -24.08
N LYS A 79 2.14 -5.97 -25.16
CA LYS A 79 1.80 -4.87 -26.09
C LYS A 79 0.46 -5.10 -26.77
N ASP A 80 0.21 -6.33 -27.22
CA ASP A 80 -1.06 -6.72 -27.81
C ASP A 80 -2.23 -6.61 -26.81
N ALA A 81 -2.03 -7.00 -25.57
CA ALA A 81 -3.03 -6.89 -24.50
C ALA A 81 -3.34 -5.44 -24.11
N LEU A 82 -2.35 -4.56 -24.10
CA LEU A 82 -2.50 -3.13 -23.76
C LEU A 82 -2.99 -2.30 -24.96
N GLY A 83 -2.82 -2.80 -26.19
CA GLY A 83 -3.25 -2.16 -27.42
C GLY A 83 -2.33 -1.03 -27.89
N VAL A 84 -2.89 -0.14 -28.69
CA VAL A 84 -2.12 0.89 -29.45
C VAL A 84 -1.34 1.86 -28.55
N ASN A 85 -1.78 2.06 -27.32
CA ASN A 85 -1.16 2.98 -26.35
C ASN A 85 -0.28 2.24 -25.33
N ALA A 86 0.18 1.02 -25.65
CA ALA A 86 0.88 0.16 -24.71
C ALA A 86 2.08 0.83 -24.01
N GLU A 87 2.90 1.58 -24.77
CA GLU A 87 4.08 2.24 -24.20
C GLU A 87 3.70 3.40 -23.28
N GLU A 88 2.66 4.17 -23.60
CA GLU A 88 2.17 5.28 -22.77
C GLU A 88 1.56 4.74 -21.47
N ILE A 89 0.76 3.68 -21.54
CA ILE A 89 0.18 2.99 -20.40
C ILE A 89 1.29 2.44 -19.50
N HIS A 90 2.30 1.83 -20.12
CA HIS A 90 3.43 1.28 -19.40
C HIS A 90 4.21 2.38 -18.65
N GLU A 91 4.57 3.46 -19.32
CA GLU A 91 5.30 4.58 -18.70
C GLU A 91 4.51 5.20 -17.55
N LYS A 92 3.20 5.40 -17.74
CA LYS A 92 2.31 5.99 -16.75
C LYS A 92 2.16 5.14 -15.50
N TRP A 93 1.97 3.82 -15.66
CA TRP A 93 1.50 2.95 -14.57
C TRP A 93 2.58 2.05 -13.96
N LEU A 94 3.70 1.82 -14.64
CA LEU A 94 4.70 0.81 -14.28
C LEU A 94 5.03 0.78 -12.79
N ASP A 95 5.45 1.91 -12.25
CA ASP A 95 6.00 2.04 -10.91
C ASP A 95 4.97 2.55 -9.87
N THR A 96 3.69 2.64 -10.25
CA THR A 96 2.62 3.12 -9.38
C THR A 96 2.07 2.00 -8.50
N ILE A 97 1.31 2.39 -7.47
CA ILE A 97 0.65 1.45 -6.58
C ILE A 97 -0.31 0.51 -7.33
N ALA A 98 -0.89 0.97 -8.46
CA ALA A 98 -1.82 0.20 -9.27
C ALA A 98 -1.19 -1.05 -9.88
N ASN A 99 0.09 -0.98 -10.26
CA ASN A 99 0.79 -2.07 -10.94
C ASN A 99 1.72 -2.89 -10.03
N LEU A 100 1.86 -2.50 -8.77
CA LEU A 100 2.75 -3.17 -7.82
C LEU A 100 1.97 -4.00 -6.81
N THR A 101 2.53 -5.14 -6.40
CA THR A 101 1.94 -6.01 -5.39
C THR A 101 2.99 -6.75 -4.58
N LEU A 102 2.55 -7.56 -3.60
CA LEU A 102 3.41 -8.43 -2.80
C LEU A 102 3.37 -9.87 -3.32
N THR A 103 4.53 -10.53 -3.35
CA THR A 103 4.64 -11.95 -3.62
C THR A 103 5.86 -12.57 -2.93
N GLY A 104 5.78 -13.87 -2.59
CA GLY A 104 6.93 -14.69 -2.21
C GLY A 104 7.65 -15.36 -3.40
N TYR A 105 7.15 -15.17 -4.62
CA TYR A 105 7.54 -15.94 -5.81
C TYR A 105 7.97 -15.07 -7.00
N ASN A 106 8.58 -13.92 -6.72
CA ASN A 106 8.91 -12.90 -7.73
C ASN A 106 9.68 -13.44 -8.94
N THR A 107 10.68 -14.31 -8.70
CA THR A 107 11.48 -14.91 -9.77
C THR A 107 10.66 -15.78 -10.73
N ASN A 108 9.57 -16.38 -10.25
CA ASN A 108 8.70 -17.27 -11.03
C ASN A 108 7.74 -16.49 -11.94
N TYR A 109 7.44 -15.23 -11.60
CA TYR A 109 6.57 -14.36 -12.39
C TYR A 109 7.28 -13.76 -13.61
N SER A 110 8.47 -13.20 -13.43
CA SER A 110 9.30 -12.62 -14.51
C SER A 110 8.48 -11.72 -15.47
N ASN A 111 8.82 -11.73 -16.77
CA ASN A 111 8.12 -10.97 -17.83
C ASN A 111 6.95 -11.76 -18.45
N LYS A 112 6.44 -12.78 -17.76
CA LYS A 112 5.37 -13.62 -18.28
C LYS A 112 4.07 -12.85 -18.52
N PRO A 113 3.22 -13.27 -19.48
CA PRO A 113 1.91 -12.69 -19.72
C PRO A 113 1.00 -12.74 -18.51
N PHE A 114 0.00 -11.89 -18.46
CA PHE A 114 -0.87 -11.80 -17.28
C PHE A 114 -1.58 -13.12 -16.95
N HIS A 115 -2.14 -13.81 -17.94
CA HIS A 115 -2.81 -15.09 -17.71
C HIS A 115 -1.87 -16.11 -17.05
N PHE A 116 -0.59 -16.15 -17.48
CA PHE A 116 0.41 -17.03 -16.88
C PHE A 116 0.67 -16.64 -15.42
N LYS A 117 0.93 -15.34 -15.14
CA LYS A 117 1.13 -14.84 -13.78
C LYS A 117 -0.08 -15.11 -12.89
N ARG A 118 -1.26 -15.13 -13.47
CA ARG A 118 -2.50 -15.34 -12.75
C ARG A 118 -2.68 -16.79 -12.31
N ILE A 119 -2.49 -17.78 -13.18
CA ILE A 119 -2.89 -19.19 -12.94
C ILE A 119 -1.84 -20.26 -13.21
N GLU A 120 -0.75 -19.96 -13.90
CA GLU A 120 0.20 -20.96 -14.37
C GLU A 120 1.52 -20.98 -13.62
N VAL A 121 1.78 -19.99 -12.75
CA VAL A 121 3.02 -19.96 -11.96
C VAL A 121 3.04 -21.08 -10.96
N LEU A 122 4.14 -21.83 -10.94
CA LEU A 122 4.40 -22.91 -10.00
C LEU A 122 5.58 -22.54 -9.10
N ASP A 123 5.56 -23.05 -7.86
CA ASP A 123 6.71 -23.01 -6.96
C ASP A 123 7.71 -24.14 -7.23
N GLY A 124 8.73 -24.28 -6.39
CA GLY A 124 9.74 -25.34 -6.51
C GLY A 124 9.21 -26.74 -6.26
N GLU A 125 8.03 -26.89 -5.68
CA GLU A 125 7.36 -28.16 -5.37
C GLU A 125 6.25 -28.50 -6.39
N GLY A 126 6.04 -27.62 -7.39
CA GLY A 126 5.01 -27.79 -8.42
C GLY A 126 3.62 -27.32 -8.00
N SER A 127 3.48 -26.62 -6.87
CA SER A 127 2.21 -26.05 -6.42
C SER A 127 1.91 -24.76 -7.17
N LYS A 128 0.62 -24.53 -7.47
CA LYS A 128 0.17 -23.30 -8.12
C LYS A 128 0.25 -22.12 -7.16
N VAL A 129 1.00 -21.11 -7.55
CA VAL A 129 1.27 -19.90 -6.73
C VAL A 129 0.98 -18.59 -7.48
N GLY A 130 0.29 -18.66 -8.62
CA GLY A 130 -0.18 -17.49 -9.36
C GLY A 130 -1.13 -16.61 -8.54
N PHE A 131 -1.42 -15.41 -9.03
CA PHE A 131 -2.25 -14.44 -8.29
C PHE A 131 -3.62 -14.98 -7.89
N ALA A 132 -4.23 -15.86 -8.69
CA ALA A 132 -5.51 -16.48 -8.38
C ALA A 132 -5.46 -17.44 -7.17
N TYR A 133 -4.28 -17.88 -6.79
CA TYR A 133 -4.05 -18.81 -5.66
C TYR A 133 -3.36 -18.12 -4.47
N SER A 134 -3.15 -16.81 -4.58
CA SER A 134 -2.48 -16.05 -3.53
C SER A 134 -3.38 -15.91 -2.31
N ALA A 135 -2.85 -16.21 -1.13
CA ALA A 135 -3.51 -15.99 0.14
C ALA A 135 -3.44 -14.52 0.61
N LEU A 136 -2.72 -13.66 -0.11
CA LEU A 136 -2.59 -12.24 0.25
C LEU A 136 -3.83 -11.45 -0.21
N PRO A 137 -4.57 -10.79 0.72
CA PRO A 137 -5.75 -9.98 0.38
C PRO A 137 -5.51 -8.95 -0.73
N ILE A 138 -4.32 -8.34 -0.77
CA ILE A 138 -3.95 -7.35 -1.79
C ILE A 138 -3.91 -7.93 -3.22
N ASN A 139 -3.81 -9.26 -3.35
CA ASN A 139 -3.79 -9.97 -4.62
C ASN A 139 -5.17 -10.45 -5.07
N LYS A 140 -6.18 -10.40 -4.20
CA LYS A 140 -7.53 -10.88 -4.51
C LYS A 140 -8.09 -10.22 -5.78
N PHE A 141 -8.04 -8.89 -5.86
CA PHE A 141 -8.47 -8.14 -7.04
C PHE A 141 -7.75 -8.63 -8.32
N ILE A 142 -6.43 -8.84 -8.25
CA ILE A 142 -5.63 -9.29 -9.39
C ILE A 142 -6.05 -10.70 -9.82
N GLY A 143 -6.21 -11.61 -8.86
CA GLY A 143 -6.58 -13.01 -9.11
C GLY A 143 -7.95 -13.18 -9.75
N GLU A 144 -8.88 -12.26 -9.52
CA GLU A 144 -10.24 -12.26 -10.08
C GLU A 144 -10.32 -11.73 -11.53
N LYS A 145 -9.33 -10.93 -11.98
CA LYS A 145 -9.33 -10.34 -13.32
C LYS A 145 -8.88 -11.35 -14.38
N LEU A 146 -9.47 -11.25 -15.57
CA LEU A 146 -9.11 -12.09 -16.72
C LEU A 146 -8.07 -11.44 -17.64
N SER A 147 -7.98 -10.12 -17.60
CA SER A 147 -7.05 -9.28 -18.35
C SER A 147 -6.35 -8.30 -17.41
N TRP A 148 -5.30 -7.67 -17.91
CA TRP A 148 -4.61 -6.58 -17.21
C TRP A 148 -4.29 -5.48 -18.18
N THR A 149 -5.23 -4.57 -18.33
CA THR A 149 -5.19 -3.41 -19.22
C THR A 149 -5.17 -2.12 -18.41
N GLU A 150 -5.26 -0.97 -19.05
CA GLU A 150 -5.38 0.30 -18.33
C GLU A 150 -6.64 0.38 -17.47
N GLN A 151 -7.71 -0.30 -17.89
CA GLN A 151 -8.95 -0.33 -17.11
C GLN A 151 -8.74 -0.99 -15.73
N GLU A 152 -8.09 -2.15 -15.66
CA GLU A 152 -7.81 -2.83 -14.39
C GLU A 152 -6.82 -2.04 -13.52
N LEU A 153 -5.89 -1.33 -14.14
CA LEU A 153 -4.97 -0.44 -13.43
C LEU A 153 -5.71 0.73 -12.78
N ILE A 154 -6.67 1.36 -13.48
CA ILE A 154 -7.51 2.44 -12.94
C ILE A 154 -8.35 1.92 -11.78
N GLU A 155 -9.10 0.83 -11.97
CA GLU A 155 -9.95 0.25 -10.95
C GLU A 155 -9.16 -0.13 -9.69
N ARG A 156 -7.98 -0.72 -9.86
CA ARG A 156 -7.12 -1.07 -8.74
C ARG A 156 -6.53 0.15 -8.05
N CYS A 157 -6.18 1.18 -8.81
CA CYS A 157 -5.72 2.45 -8.24
C CYS A 157 -6.79 3.06 -7.34
N GLU A 158 -8.04 3.09 -7.78
CA GLU A 158 -9.17 3.59 -7.00
C GLU A 158 -9.39 2.76 -5.72
N LEU A 159 -9.41 1.43 -5.85
CA LEU A 159 -9.54 0.51 -4.71
C LEU A 159 -8.48 0.77 -3.64
N LEU A 160 -7.20 0.81 -4.05
CA LEU A 160 -6.09 0.99 -3.12
C LEU A 160 -6.03 2.41 -2.54
N THR A 161 -6.45 3.42 -3.30
CA THR A 161 -6.55 4.80 -2.82
C THR A 161 -7.64 4.92 -1.75
N GLN A 162 -8.81 4.33 -1.96
CA GLN A 162 -9.87 4.30 -0.95
C GLN A 162 -9.43 3.56 0.32
N CYS A 163 -8.71 2.46 0.16
CA CYS A 163 -8.10 1.75 1.28
C CYS A 163 -7.09 2.63 2.03
N ALA A 164 -6.23 3.34 1.31
CA ALA A 164 -5.22 4.23 1.87
C ALA A 164 -5.83 5.40 2.67
N LEU A 165 -6.91 6.01 2.18
CA LEU A 165 -7.64 7.06 2.88
C LEU A 165 -8.22 6.58 4.22
N LYS A 166 -8.66 5.32 4.30
CA LYS A 166 -9.13 4.73 5.56
C LYS A 166 -7.99 4.48 6.54
N ILE A 167 -6.81 4.08 6.05
CA ILE A 167 -5.63 3.81 6.89
C ILE A 167 -4.99 5.10 7.40
N TRP A 168 -4.82 6.07 6.52
CA TRP A 168 -4.10 7.33 6.77
C TRP A 168 -5.06 8.53 6.71
N HIS A 169 -6.16 8.43 7.44
CA HIS A 169 -7.10 9.55 7.55
C HIS A 169 -6.45 10.74 8.26
N LYS A 170 -6.82 11.93 7.84
CA LYS A 170 -6.38 13.16 8.49
C LYS A 170 -6.79 13.13 9.98
N PRO A 171 -5.85 13.40 10.90
CA PRO A 171 -6.21 13.50 12.31
C PRO A 171 -7.30 14.56 12.50
N GLN A 172 -8.41 14.18 13.12
CA GLN A 172 -9.41 15.16 13.50
C GLN A 172 -8.78 16.04 14.58
N SER A 173 -8.68 17.34 14.33
CA SER A 173 -8.37 18.26 15.41
C SER A 173 -9.48 18.12 16.44
N LEU A 174 -9.17 17.49 17.58
CA LEU A 174 -10.00 17.66 18.76
C LEU A 174 -10.08 19.18 18.95
N GLY A 175 -11.22 19.80 18.80
CA GLY A 175 -11.40 21.25 18.84
C GLY A 175 -11.00 21.92 20.18
N ILE A 176 -9.98 21.38 20.82
CA ILE A 176 -9.37 21.86 22.05
C ILE A 176 -8.48 23.02 21.64
N SER A 177 -8.96 24.25 21.87
CA SER A 177 -8.12 25.43 21.70
C SER A 177 -6.87 25.27 22.58
N ARG A 178 -5.72 25.80 22.13
CA ARG A 178 -4.48 25.82 22.95
C ARG A 178 -4.72 26.40 24.35
N GLN A 179 -5.72 27.24 24.48
CA GLN A 179 -6.13 27.83 25.75
C GLN A 179 -6.83 26.80 26.65
N HIS A 180 -7.71 25.97 26.11
CA HIS A 180 -8.40 24.91 26.84
C HIS A 180 -7.43 23.79 27.27
N ALA A 181 -6.46 23.43 26.42
CA ALA A 181 -5.42 22.48 26.77
C ALA A 181 -4.51 23.00 27.91
N ARG A 182 -4.20 24.31 27.93
CA ARG A 182 -3.44 24.93 29.02
C ARG A 182 -4.23 25.01 30.31
N GLU A 183 -5.53 25.30 30.27
CA GLU A 183 -6.41 25.33 31.42
C GLU A 183 -6.59 23.92 32.02
N THR A 184 -6.75 22.90 31.19
CA THR A 184 -6.83 21.50 31.62
C THR A 184 -5.52 21.04 32.26
N LEU A 185 -4.37 21.42 31.71
CA LEU A 185 -3.04 21.13 32.27
C LEU A 185 -2.79 21.86 33.60
N ALA A 186 -3.28 23.09 33.74
CA ALA A 186 -3.18 23.85 34.97
C ALA A 186 -4.04 23.27 36.10
N LEU A 187 -5.18 22.66 35.78
CA LEU A 187 -6.07 21.99 36.71
C LEU A 187 -5.58 20.59 37.11
N SER A 188 -4.73 19.96 36.31
CA SER A 188 -4.18 18.63 36.59
C SER A 188 -2.86 18.64 37.38
N SER A 189 -2.34 19.81 37.71
CA SER A 189 -1.07 19.94 38.45
C SER A 189 -1.12 19.42 39.90
N ASP A 190 -2.30 19.07 40.40
CA ASP A 190 -2.52 18.55 41.77
C ASP A 190 -2.75 17.03 41.85
N SER A 191 -2.73 16.30 40.74
CA SER A 191 -2.87 14.84 40.78
C SER A 191 -1.70 14.14 40.09
N SER A 192 -1.14 13.16 40.78
CA SER A 192 0.01 12.34 40.42
C SER A 192 -0.22 11.39 39.22
N ASP A 193 -0.91 11.82 38.18
CA ASP A 193 -1.19 10.99 36.99
C ASP A 193 -0.19 11.30 35.89
N PHE A 194 0.97 10.64 36.00
CA PHE A 194 2.12 10.74 35.08
C PHE A 194 1.80 10.33 33.63
N THR A 195 0.73 9.58 33.43
CA THR A 195 0.35 8.98 32.13
C THR A 195 -0.20 10.00 31.13
N TYR A 196 -0.89 11.01 31.60
CA TYR A 196 -1.50 12.03 30.72
C TYR A 196 -0.48 13.01 30.14
N LYS A 197 0.59 13.28 30.88
CA LYS A 197 1.66 14.18 30.47
C LYS A 197 2.50 13.59 29.36
N GLN A 198 2.76 12.28 29.39
CA GLN A 198 3.49 11.55 28.35
C GLN A 198 2.71 11.49 27.03
N ILE A 199 1.38 11.34 27.06
CA ILE A 199 0.54 11.29 25.85
C ILE A 199 0.52 12.65 25.15
N ILE A 200 0.55 13.76 25.89
CA ILE A 200 0.53 15.10 25.30
C ILE A 200 1.92 15.48 24.78
N GLU A 201 3.00 15.12 25.45
CA GLU A 201 4.37 15.36 24.97
C GLU A 201 4.66 14.56 23.70
N CYS A 202 4.27 13.29 23.59
CA CYS A 202 4.38 12.52 22.35
C CYS A 202 3.57 13.10 21.18
N SER A 203 2.45 13.77 21.44
CA SER A 203 1.64 14.40 20.38
C SER A 203 2.25 15.70 19.85
N PHE A 204 3.23 16.27 20.51
CA PHE A 204 3.90 17.54 20.12
C PHE A 204 5.29 17.33 19.52
N GLU A 205 5.92 16.18 19.73
CA GLU A 205 7.22 15.86 19.15
C GLU A 205 7.13 15.30 17.71
N ASP A 206 5.97 14.79 17.29
CA ASP A 206 5.74 14.29 15.93
C ASP A 206 5.53 15.39 14.86
N GLU A 207 5.62 16.69 15.23
CA GLU A 207 5.57 17.79 14.26
C GLU A 207 6.92 18.12 13.59
N VAL A 208 7.99 17.39 13.90
CA VAL A 208 9.30 17.61 13.27
C VAL A 208 9.92 16.29 12.88
N ILE A 209 9.46 15.64 11.83
CA ILE A 209 10.33 14.86 10.92
C ILE A 209 9.57 14.69 9.58
N VAL A 210 9.98 15.48 8.61
CA VAL A 210 9.74 15.26 7.18
C VAL A 210 10.77 14.32 6.62
#